data_07d2319616b0476ad93ea7aeffbbf265
#
_entry.id   07d2319616b0476ad93ea7aeffbbf265
#
_cell.length_a   1.000
_cell.length_b   1.000
_cell.length_c   1.000
_cell.angle_alpha   90.00
_cell.angle_beta   90.00
_cell.angle_gamma   90.00
#
_symmetry.space_group_name_H-M   'P 1'
#
loop_
_entity.id
_entity.type
_entity.pdbx_description
1 polymer ?
#
loop_
_entity_poly.entity_id
_entity_poly.type
_entity_poly.pdbx_seq_one_letter_code
_entity_poly.pdbx_strand_id
1 'polypeptide(L)'
;MSQKWLKCSLLRGMFSDEMVVVIKTLSGEESSFFVPRQQVRGEVGKIGQVMVRTFEQGAHPWAVIPNDSQSMIPVDESEFAAA
;
A
#
# COMPACT_ATOMS: atom_id res chain seq x y z
N MET A 1 -9.29 6.00 -12.86
CA MET A 1 -8.46 5.52 -11.73
C MET A 1 -9.37 5.12 -10.58
N SER A 2 -9.17 3.96 -10.01
CA SER A 2 -10.03 3.45 -8.94
C SER A 2 -9.25 3.39 -7.63
N GLN A 3 -9.97 3.22 -6.52
CA GLN A 3 -9.38 3.06 -5.21
C GLN A 3 -9.59 1.63 -4.74
N LYS A 4 -8.55 1.05 -4.16
CA LYS A 4 -8.59 -0.32 -3.65
C LYS A 4 -7.76 -0.42 -2.39
N TRP A 5 -8.08 -1.41 -1.56
CA TRP A 5 -7.26 -1.75 -0.41
C TRP A 5 -6.16 -2.71 -0.84
N LEU A 6 -4.92 -2.36 -0.55
CA LEU A 6 -3.75 -3.16 -0.90
C LEU A 6 -3.16 -3.79 0.35
N LYS A 7 -2.92 -5.08 0.30
CA LYS A 7 -2.32 -5.83 1.41
C LYS A 7 -0.93 -5.29 1.73
N CYS A 8 -0.66 -5.12 3.00
CA CYS A 8 0.64 -4.64 3.46
C CYS A 8 0.92 -5.12 4.87
N SER A 9 2.18 -5.06 5.27
CA SER A 9 2.55 -5.21 6.68
C SER A 9 2.52 -3.83 7.32
N LEU A 10 2.04 -3.74 8.56
CA LEU A 10 1.91 -2.48 9.26
C LEU A 10 2.95 -2.36 10.36
N LEU A 11 3.69 -1.26 10.34
CA LEU A 11 4.68 -0.95 11.37
C LEU A 11 4.36 0.43 11.95
N ARG A 12 4.86 0.68 13.15
CA ARG A 12 4.65 1.97 13.80
C ARG A 12 5.44 3.06 13.06
N GLY A 13 4.78 4.19 12.80
CA GLY A 13 5.45 5.37 12.25
C GLY A 13 6.12 6.17 13.36
N MET A 14 6.83 7.24 12.98
CA MET A 14 7.48 8.13 13.94
C MET A 14 6.50 9.01 14.69
N PHE A 15 5.38 9.34 14.06
CA PHE A 15 4.35 10.21 14.63
C PHE A 15 3.06 9.43 14.79
N SER A 16 2.19 9.89 15.70
CA SER A 16 0.96 9.18 16.01
C SER A 16 -0.05 9.15 14.86
N ASP A 17 0.09 10.08 13.91
CA ASP A 17 -0.84 10.19 12.78
C ASP A 17 -0.33 9.52 11.50
N GLU A 18 0.79 8.79 11.60
CA GLU A 18 1.31 8.09 10.43
C GLU A 18 1.65 6.63 10.75
N MET A 19 1.70 5.85 9.70
CA MET A 19 2.08 4.43 9.77
C MET A 19 3.12 4.15 8.71
N VAL A 20 3.93 3.13 8.95
CA VAL A 20 4.81 2.58 7.91
C VAL A 20 4.11 1.36 7.32
N VAL A 21 3.96 1.34 6.01
CA VAL A 21 3.43 0.18 5.29
C VAL A 21 4.56 -0.45 4.50
N VAL A 22 4.65 -1.78 4.56
CA VAL A 22 5.62 -2.55 3.78
C VAL A 22 4.84 -3.32 2.73
N ILE A 23 5.12 -3.04 1.48
CA ILE A 23 4.35 -3.56 0.36
C ILE A 23 5.26 -4.39 -0.53
N LYS A 24 4.77 -5.54 -0.94
CA LYS A 24 5.49 -6.42 -1.86
C LYS A 24 5.18 -5.99 -3.29
N THR A 25 6.24 -5.67 -4.05
CA THR A 25 6.09 -5.29 -5.44
C THR A 25 5.94 -6.52 -6.32
N LEU A 26 5.61 -6.30 -7.59
CA LEU A 26 5.42 -7.37 -8.55
C LEU A 26 6.65 -8.27 -8.68
N SER A 27 7.85 -7.70 -8.54
CA SER A 27 9.10 -8.46 -8.61
C SER A 27 9.39 -9.27 -7.34
N GLY A 28 8.60 -9.11 -6.29
CA GLY A 28 8.80 -9.79 -5.02
C GLY A 28 9.61 -8.99 -4.02
N GLU A 29 10.10 -7.81 -4.38
CA GLU A 29 10.82 -6.94 -3.46
C GLU A 29 9.86 -6.23 -2.52
N GLU A 30 10.33 -5.94 -1.32
CA GLU A 30 9.54 -5.19 -0.36
C GLU A 30 9.99 -3.73 -0.35
N SER A 31 9.00 -2.83 -0.29
CA SER A 31 9.26 -1.40 -0.20
C SER A 31 8.44 -0.83 0.95
N SER A 32 9.02 0.12 1.66
CA SER A 32 8.38 0.73 2.84
C SER A 32 8.04 2.18 2.54
N PHE A 33 6.88 2.60 3.04
CA PHE A 33 6.40 3.97 2.84
C PHE A 33 5.76 4.50 4.11
N PHE A 34 5.93 5.81 4.37
CA PHE A 34 5.20 6.50 5.42
C PHE A 34 3.88 7.00 4.83
N VAL A 35 2.76 6.63 5.45
CA VAL A 35 1.44 7.02 4.97
C VAL A 35 0.60 7.54 6.15
N PRO A 36 -0.41 8.39 5.88
CA PRO A 36 -1.31 8.83 6.95
C PRO A 36 -2.06 7.65 7.56
N ARG A 37 -2.24 7.70 8.88
CA ARG A 37 -2.90 6.60 9.60
C ARG A 37 -4.32 6.35 9.08
N GLN A 38 -5.05 7.39 8.68
CA GLN A 38 -6.42 7.22 8.19
C GLN A 38 -6.49 6.50 6.84
N GLN A 39 -5.36 6.30 6.17
CA GLN A 39 -5.31 5.58 4.90
C GLN A 39 -5.03 4.09 5.08
N VAL A 40 -4.94 3.61 6.32
CA VAL A 40 -4.65 2.20 6.59
C VAL A 40 -5.71 1.61 7.50
N ARG A 41 -5.83 0.28 7.45
CA ARG A 41 -6.65 -0.46 8.40
C ARG A 41 -5.90 -1.73 8.81
N GLY A 42 -6.05 -2.10 10.09
CA GLY A 42 -5.34 -3.22 10.68
C GLY A 42 -4.54 -2.80 11.89
N GLU A 43 -3.74 -3.70 12.41
CA GLU A 43 -2.97 -3.48 13.63
C GLU A 43 -1.47 -3.47 13.34
N VAL A 44 -0.75 -2.63 14.09
CA VAL A 44 0.71 -2.58 14.04
C VAL A 44 1.28 -3.96 14.36
N GLY A 45 2.27 -4.38 13.56
CA GLY A 45 2.91 -5.68 13.72
C GLY A 45 2.20 -6.82 13.01
N LYS A 46 1.10 -6.52 12.33
CA LYS A 46 0.31 -7.52 11.61
C LYS A 46 0.14 -7.13 10.15
N ILE A 47 -0.43 -8.06 9.39
CA ILE A 47 -0.84 -7.78 8.02
C ILE A 47 -2.11 -6.95 8.06
N GLY A 48 -2.09 -5.84 7.34
CA GLY A 48 -3.25 -4.98 7.19
C GLY A 48 -3.39 -4.54 5.75
N GLN A 49 -3.99 -3.38 5.55
CA GLN A 49 -4.27 -2.88 4.21
C GLN A 49 -4.11 -1.37 4.17
N VAL A 50 -3.69 -0.87 3.02
CA VAL A 50 -3.57 0.57 2.78
C VAL A 50 -4.43 0.93 1.57
N MET A 51 -5.14 2.06 1.66
CA MET A 51 -5.96 2.55 0.56
C MET A 51 -5.05 3.18 -0.48
N VAL A 52 -5.12 2.68 -1.71
CA VAL A 52 -4.30 3.18 -2.82
C VAL A 52 -5.20 3.48 -4.01
N ARG A 53 -4.75 4.39 -4.87
CA ARG A 53 -5.35 4.55 -6.19
C ARG A 53 -4.66 3.56 -7.12
N THR A 54 -5.41 3.06 -8.08
CA THR A 54 -4.87 2.06 -9.01
C THR A 54 -5.11 2.47 -10.44
N PHE A 55 -4.21 2.07 -11.31
CA PHE A 55 -4.39 2.19 -12.75
C PHE A 55 -3.70 1.00 -13.42
N GLU A 56 -4.12 0.72 -14.64
CA GLU A 56 -3.53 -0.37 -15.40
C GLU A 56 -2.56 0.20 -16.41
N GLN A 57 -1.37 -0.41 -16.47
CA GLN A 57 -0.39 -0.05 -17.48
C GLN A 57 0.41 -1.31 -17.80
N GLY A 58 0.30 -1.77 -19.03
CA GLY A 58 0.88 -3.05 -19.42
C GLY A 58 0.01 -4.20 -18.94
N ALA A 59 0.61 -5.28 -18.50
CA ALA A 59 -0.07 -6.51 -18.15
C ALA A 59 -0.50 -6.61 -16.69
N HIS A 60 -0.26 -5.57 -15.88
CA HIS A 60 -0.50 -5.62 -14.44
C HIS A 60 -0.92 -4.26 -13.90
N PRO A 61 -1.58 -4.24 -12.75
CA PRO A 61 -1.95 -2.96 -12.14
C PRO A 61 -0.77 -2.30 -11.45
N TRP A 62 -0.89 -0.98 -11.32
CA TRP A 62 0.01 -0.13 -10.56
C TRP A 62 -0.76 0.50 -9.42
N ALA A 63 -0.10 0.65 -8.29
CA ALA A 63 -0.67 1.31 -7.12
C ALA A 63 0.04 2.62 -6.87
N VAL A 64 -0.75 3.66 -6.59
CA VAL A 64 -0.24 4.97 -6.17
C VAL A 64 -0.35 5.02 -4.66
N ILE A 65 0.77 5.04 -3.97
CA ILE A 65 0.84 5.02 -2.51
C ILE A 65 0.49 6.42 -1.99
N PRO A 66 -0.32 6.52 -0.92
CA PRO A 66 -0.68 7.83 -0.38
C PRO A 66 0.40 8.44 0.52
N ASN A 67 1.65 8.38 0.07
CA ASN A 67 2.76 9.05 0.74
C ASN A 67 2.98 10.43 0.09
N ASP A 68 3.88 11.22 0.65
CA ASP A 68 4.12 12.58 0.15
C ASP A 68 4.53 12.60 -1.32
N SER A 69 5.34 11.65 -1.73
CA SER A 69 5.82 11.57 -3.11
C SER A 69 4.84 10.93 -4.07
N GLN A 70 3.73 10.38 -3.56
CA GLN A 70 2.77 9.61 -4.36
C GLN A 70 3.47 8.57 -5.22
N SER A 71 4.27 7.75 -4.57
CA SER A 71 5.08 6.72 -5.24
C SER A 71 4.18 5.74 -5.99
N MET A 72 4.61 5.35 -7.19
CA MET A 72 3.87 4.40 -8.01
C MET A 72 4.66 3.11 -8.08
N ILE A 73 4.01 1.99 -7.77
CA ILE A 73 4.66 0.69 -7.80
C ILE A 73 3.80 -0.33 -8.55
N PRO A 74 4.43 -1.23 -9.30
CA PRO A 74 3.70 -2.33 -9.91
C PRO A 74 3.40 -3.39 -8.85
N VAL A 75 2.18 -3.91 -8.85
CA VAL A 75 1.76 -4.90 -7.86
C VAL A 75 1.04 -6.06 -8.56
N ASP A 76 1.01 -7.20 -7.90
CA ASP A 76 0.22 -8.33 -8.35
C ASP A 76 -1.23 -8.10 -7.94
N GLU A 77 -2.16 -8.40 -8.85
CA GLU A 77 -3.57 -8.18 -8.59
C GLU A 77 -4.06 -8.96 -7.36
N SER A 78 -3.44 -10.10 -7.06
CA SER A 78 -3.81 -10.90 -5.89
C SER A 78 -3.52 -10.20 -4.55
N GLU A 79 -2.72 -9.13 -4.56
CA GLU A 79 -2.42 -8.38 -3.35
C GLU A 79 -3.52 -7.39 -2.98
N PHE A 80 -4.47 -7.14 -3.87
CA PHE A 80 -5.62 -6.31 -3.54
C PHE A 80 -6.66 -7.12 -2.76
N ALA A 81 -7.30 -6.47 -1.79
CA ALA A 81 -8.37 -7.10 -1.05
C ALA A 81 -9.55 -7.36 -1.96
N ALA A 82 -10.27 -8.45 -1.70
CA ALA A 82 -11.53 -8.71 -2.38
C ALA A 82 -12.53 -7.60 -2.03
N ALA A 83 -13.30 -7.19 -3.01
CA ALA A 83 -14.28 -6.14 -2.84
C ALA A 83 -15.43 -6.58 -1.90
#